data_753d74bf30bb294a78c66db4a81008e3
#
_entry.id   753d74bf30bb294a78c66db4a81008e3
#
_cell.length_a   1.000
_cell.length_b   1.000
_cell.length_c   1.000
_cell.angle_alpha   90.00
_cell.angle_beta   90.00
_cell.angle_gamma   90.00
#
_symmetry.space_group_name_H-M   'P 1'
#
loop_
_entity.id
_entity.type
_entity.pdbx_description
1 polymer ?
#
loop_
_entity_poly.entity_id
_entity_poly.type
_entity_poly.pdbx_seq_one_letter_code
_entity_poly.pdbx_strand_id
1 'polypeptide(L)' 'MDKNNFINELNDILELDDNINEESEIHLTSLSTLSVMALVYENFDKQIKPSDLQKVSTVRDLINLIGTDNFS' A
#
# COMPACT_ATOMS: atom_id res chain seq x y z
N MET A 1 12.57 1.36 -2.44
CA MET A 1 11.51 1.36 -3.48
C MET A 1 10.98 2.77 -3.62
N ASP A 2 10.82 3.26 -4.84
CA ASP A 2 10.21 4.58 -5.03
C ASP A 2 8.68 4.49 -5.03
N LYS A 3 8.03 5.65 -4.96
CA LYS A 3 6.57 5.71 -4.87
C LYS A 3 5.89 5.12 -6.10
N ASN A 4 6.46 5.37 -7.29
CA ASN A 4 5.86 4.86 -8.53
C ASN A 4 5.87 3.35 -8.58
N ASN A 5 6.98 2.74 -8.19
CA ASN A 5 7.07 1.27 -8.13
C ASN A 5 6.11 0.71 -7.10
N PHE A 6 6.01 1.36 -5.95
CA PHE A 6 5.08 0.93 -4.91
C PHE A 6 3.63 0.98 -5.40
N ILE A 7 3.26 2.07 -6.06
CA ILE A 7 1.90 2.24 -6.59
C ILE A 7 1.60 1.19 -7.65
N ASN A 8 2.57 0.88 -8.51
CA ASN A 8 2.41 -0.16 -9.54
C ASN A 8 2.19 -1.53 -8.91
N GLU A 9 2.98 -1.87 -7.89
CA GLU A 9 2.82 -3.13 -7.19
C GLU A 9 1.47 -3.20 -6.48
N LEU A 10 1.06 -2.11 -5.87
CA LEU A 10 -0.23 -2.03 -5.20
C LEU A 10 -1.38 -2.21 -6.20
N ASN A 11 -1.25 -1.60 -7.38
CA ASN A 11 -2.24 -1.76 -8.44
C ASN A 11 -2.39 -3.22 -8.86
N ASP A 12 -1.27 -3.93 -8.98
CA ASP A 12 -1.28 -5.36 -9.30
C ASP A 12 -1.97 -6.17 -8.22
N ILE A 13 -1.65 -5.89 -6.96
CA ILE A 13 -2.23 -6.60 -5.82
C ILE A 13 -3.74 -6.41 -5.76
N LEU A 14 -4.20 -5.20 -6.00
CA LEU A 14 -5.61 -4.85 -5.92
C LEU A 14 -6.37 -5.15 -7.22
N GLU A 15 -5.66 -5.53 -8.28
CA GLU A 15 -6.25 -5.88 -9.57
C GLU A 15 -7.15 -4.76 -10.11
N LEU A 16 -6.66 -3.53 -10.01
CA LEU A 16 -7.40 -2.36 -10.48
C LEU A 16 -7.17 -2.16 -11.98
N ASP A 17 -8.24 -1.83 -12.68
CA ASP A 17 -8.20 -1.62 -14.13
C ASP A 17 -7.59 -0.28 -14.52
N ASP A 18 -7.75 0.71 -13.66
CA ASP A 18 -7.28 2.07 -13.91
C ASP A 18 -5.95 2.33 -13.23
N ASN A 19 -5.19 3.25 -13.77
CA ASN A 19 -3.98 3.72 -13.10
C ASN A 19 -4.38 4.47 -11.82
N ILE A 20 -3.78 4.07 -10.71
CA ILE A 20 -4.03 4.72 -9.44
C ILE A 20 -2.93 5.73 -9.14
N ASN A 21 -3.23 6.67 -8.27
CA ASN A 21 -2.28 7.66 -7.79
C ASN A 21 -2.44 7.81 -6.27
N GLU A 22 -1.73 8.75 -5.68
CA GLU A 22 -1.75 8.91 -4.23
C GLU A 22 -3.13 9.30 -3.69
N GLU A 23 -3.97 9.90 -4.51
CA GLU A 23 -5.30 10.35 -4.11
C GLU A 23 -6.38 9.28 -4.33
N SER A 24 -6.04 8.19 -5.01
CA SER A 24 -6.99 7.13 -5.30
C SER A 24 -7.45 6.44 -4.01
N GLU A 25 -8.75 6.20 -3.93
CA GLU A 25 -9.30 5.43 -2.82
C GLU A 25 -9.01 3.95 -3.03
N ILE A 26 -8.70 3.26 -1.94
CA ILE A 26 -8.45 1.83 -1.98
C ILE A 26 -9.30 1.14 -0.93
N HIS A 27 -9.71 -0.09 -1.25
CA HIS A 27 -10.48 -0.92 -0.33
C HIS A 27 -9.77 -2.25 -0.18
N LEU A 28 -9.39 -2.56 1.05
CA LEU A 28 -8.64 -3.78 1.33
C LEU A 28 -9.57 -4.86 1.86
N THR A 29 -9.58 -5.99 1.18
CA THR A 29 -10.20 -7.21 1.67
C THR A 29 -9.22 -7.94 2.59
N SER A 30 -9.66 -9.03 3.22
CA SER A 30 -8.74 -9.81 4.05
C SER A 30 -7.53 -10.31 3.26
N LEU A 31 -7.77 -10.75 2.02
CA LEU A 31 -6.69 -11.25 1.18
C LEU A 31 -5.76 -10.13 0.73
N SER A 32 -6.31 -9.00 0.32
CA SER A 32 -5.51 -7.83 -0.09
C SER A 32 -4.70 -7.29 1.08
N THR A 33 -5.27 -7.30 2.27
CA THR A 33 -4.57 -6.85 3.48
C THR A 33 -3.29 -7.66 3.69
N LEU A 34 -3.39 -8.99 3.59
CA LEU A 34 -2.21 -9.85 3.75
C LEU A 34 -1.17 -9.58 2.67
N SER A 35 -1.63 -9.39 1.42
CA SER A 35 -0.72 -9.11 0.32
C SER A 35 0.01 -7.78 0.51
N VAL A 36 -0.69 -6.75 0.97
CA VAL A 36 -0.08 -5.44 1.23
C VAL A 36 0.92 -5.55 2.39
N MET A 37 0.57 -6.29 3.43
CA MET A 37 1.49 -6.50 4.55
C MET A 37 2.79 -7.16 4.08
N ALA A 38 2.68 -8.17 3.22
CA ALA A 38 3.85 -8.85 2.67
C ALA A 38 4.67 -7.90 1.79
N LEU A 39 4.03 -7.11 0.96
CA LEU A 39 4.70 -6.13 0.11
C LEU A 39 5.52 -5.15 0.93
N VAL A 40 4.93 -4.62 1.99
CA VAL A 40 5.60 -3.63 2.85
C VAL A 40 6.76 -4.28 3.59
N TYR A 41 6.55 -5.47 4.12
CA TYR A 41 7.60 -6.18 4.84
C TYR A 41 8.80 -6.49 3.94
N GLU A 42 8.54 -6.98 2.74
CA GLU A 42 9.61 -7.38 1.82
C GLU A 42 10.43 -6.20 1.30
N ASN A 43 9.79 -5.06 1.10
CA ASN A 43 10.45 -3.90 0.47
C ASN A 43 10.93 -2.86 1.45
N PHE A 44 10.31 -2.76 2.63
CA PHE A 44 10.63 -1.73 3.61
C PHE A 44 11.08 -2.28 4.95
N ASP A 45 11.07 -3.61 5.09
CA ASP A 45 11.41 -4.29 6.35
C ASP A 45 10.59 -3.74 7.52
N LYS A 46 9.31 -3.49 7.27
CA LYS A 46 8.40 -2.88 8.23
C LYS A 46 7.15 -3.72 8.37
N GLN A 47 6.76 -3.98 9.61
CA GLN A 47 5.52 -4.72 9.90
C GLN A 47 4.40 -3.74 10.17
N ILE A 48 3.28 -3.94 9.48
CA ILE A 48 2.07 -3.14 9.66
C ILE A 48 0.97 -4.06 10.17
N LYS A 49 0.22 -3.60 11.14
CA LYS A 49 -0.88 -4.39 11.71
C LYS A 49 -2.11 -4.29 10.81
N PRO A 50 -2.91 -5.36 10.72
CA PRO A 50 -4.17 -5.29 9.97
C PRO A 50 -5.09 -4.16 10.43
N SER A 51 -5.12 -3.88 11.73
CA SER A 51 -5.94 -2.80 12.27
C SER A 51 -5.50 -1.43 11.74
N ASP A 52 -4.21 -1.24 11.51
CA ASP A 52 -3.70 0.00 10.93
C ASP A 52 -4.14 0.14 9.46
N LEU A 53 -4.11 -0.97 8.73
CA LEU A 53 -4.52 -0.98 7.33
C LEU A 53 -6.00 -0.72 7.16
N GLN A 54 -6.82 -1.10 8.13
CA GLN A 54 -8.25 -0.84 8.09
C GLN A 54 -8.58 0.65 8.16
N LYS A 55 -7.66 1.46 8.66
CA LYS A 55 -7.84 2.91 8.74
C LYS A 55 -7.42 3.62 7.45
N VAL A 56 -6.79 2.91 6.54
CA VAL A 56 -6.32 3.47 5.28
C VAL A 56 -7.50 3.58 4.31
N SER A 57 -7.69 4.76 3.73
CA SER A 57 -8.73 5.01 2.75
C SER A 57 -8.16 5.30 1.36
N THR A 58 -6.97 5.89 1.29
CA THR A 58 -6.33 6.25 0.04
C THR A 58 -4.91 5.71 -0.01
N VAL A 59 -4.32 5.75 -1.20
CA VAL A 59 -2.92 5.36 -1.37
C VAL A 59 -2.02 6.24 -0.52
N ARG A 60 -2.32 7.54 -0.44
CA ARG A 60 -1.55 8.47 0.39
C ARG A 60 -1.56 8.07 1.86
N ASP A 61 -2.70 7.62 2.36
CA ASP A 61 -2.80 7.15 3.75
C ASP A 61 -1.86 5.98 3.98
N LEU A 62 -1.76 5.08 3.02
CA LEU A 62 -0.87 3.93 3.13
C LEU A 62 0.60 4.39 3.08
N ILE A 63 0.93 5.31 2.19
CA ILE A 63 2.28 5.86 2.11
C ILE A 63 2.68 6.53 3.42
N ASN A 64 1.76 7.29 4.02
CA ASN A 64 2.01 7.94 5.31
C ASN A 64 2.18 6.92 6.43
N LEU A 65 1.43 5.83 6.38
CA LEU A 65 1.55 4.77 7.36
C LEU A 65 2.92 4.08 7.29
N ILE A 66 3.42 3.86 6.09
CA ILE A 66 4.75 3.29 5.87
C ILE A 66 5.82 4.31 6.28
N GLY A 67 5.58 5.58 5.99
CA GLY A 67 6.52 6.65 6.23
C GLY A 67 7.15 7.13 4.94
N THR A 68 6.99 8.43 4.63
CA THR A 68 7.49 8.99 3.38
C THR A 68 9.02 8.88 3.27
N ASP A 69 9.70 8.83 4.40
CA ASP A 69 11.17 8.68 4.43
C ASP A 69 11.64 7.33 3.88
N ASN A 70 10.77 6.34 3.85
CA ASN A 70 11.11 5.01 3.36
C ASN A 70 11.06 4.90 1.83
N PHE A 71 10.54 5.91 1.17
CA PHE A 71 10.48 5.94 -0.30
C PHE A 71 11.65 6.76 -0.85
N SER A 72 12.20 6.27 -1.95
CA SER A 72 13.33 6.95 -2.58
C SER A 72 12.93 7.75 -3.80
#